data_789516146b8bac9c97e1735dd5ffed88
#
_entry.id   789516146b8bac9c97e1735dd5ffed88
#
_cell.length_a   1.000
_cell.length_b   1.000
_cell.length_c   1.000
_cell.angle_alpha   90.00
_cell.angle_beta   90.00
_cell.angle_gamma   90.00
#
_symmetry.space_group_name_H-M   'P 1'
#
loop_
_entity.id
_entity.type
_entity.pdbx_description
1 polymer ?
#
loop_
_entity_poly.entity_id
_entity_poly.type
_entity_poly.pdbx_seq_one_letter_code
_entity_poly.pdbx_strand_id
1 'polypeptide(L)'
;MEQIIKTQHTKANLIYLMDPLCGWCYGASGAIQRLAKAQDFSIELIPVGLFSGSGARNMDQNFAAFAWSNDQRIAKITGQKFTEAYRHQVLDRPNSIFDSSAATLALTAVFLTSVVAEIEALKLIQQARYVLGLDITDTNSLVEILNKAGLVEAAERLKNPDQALINANQARVTKGQHLMRAVHARGVPTLVVTKDLEMHALATGDLLGSFENLTATIKRQFLNSH
;
A
#
# COMPACT_ATOMS: atom_id res chain seq x y z
N MET A 1 46.47 18.76 2.29
CA MET A 1 45.02 19.05 2.06
C MET A 1 44.39 17.76 1.61
N GLU A 2 43.85 16.98 2.57
CA GLU A 2 43.08 15.76 2.28
C GLU A 2 41.69 16.15 1.80
N GLN A 3 41.39 15.81 0.57
CA GLN A 3 40.03 15.90 0.05
C GLN A 3 39.20 14.81 0.73
N ILE A 4 38.32 15.21 1.66
CA ILE A 4 37.26 14.35 2.19
C ILE A 4 36.32 14.09 1.04
N ILE A 5 36.49 12.95 0.37
CA ILE A 5 35.48 12.41 -0.57
C ILE A 5 34.25 12.07 0.28
N LYS A 6 33.28 12.98 0.31
CA LYS A 6 31.92 12.65 0.79
C LYS A 6 31.39 11.56 -0.12
N THR A 7 31.48 10.31 0.29
CA THR A 7 30.72 9.21 -0.30
C THR A 7 29.24 9.59 -0.20
N GLN A 8 28.66 10.02 -1.31
CA GLN A 8 27.20 10.14 -1.42
C GLN A 8 26.67 8.72 -1.23
N HIS A 9 26.06 8.45 -0.08
CA HIS A 9 25.32 7.21 0.13
C HIS A 9 24.13 7.22 -0.84
N THR A 10 24.25 6.49 -1.93
CA THR A 10 23.18 6.30 -2.89
C THR A 10 22.08 5.51 -2.18
N LYS A 11 20.91 6.13 -2.05
CA LYS A 11 19.73 5.46 -1.45
C LYS A 11 19.30 4.32 -2.36
N ALA A 12 18.95 3.17 -1.77
CA ALA A 12 18.29 2.13 -2.52
C ALA A 12 16.85 2.55 -2.85
N ASN A 13 16.48 2.46 -4.12
CA ASN A 13 15.14 2.78 -4.56
C ASN A 13 14.25 1.55 -4.42
N LEU A 14 13.13 1.74 -3.75
CA LEU A 14 12.14 0.70 -3.47
C LEU A 14 10.82 1.06 -4.14
N ILE A 15 10.15 0.08 -4.72
CA ILE A 15 8.78 0.21 -5.21
C ILE A 15 7.89 -0.73 -4.42
N TYR A 16 6.88 -0.19 -3.75
CA TYR A 16 5.91 -0.95 -3.00
C TYR A 16 4.63 -1.12 -3.81
N LEU A 17 4.44 -2.31 -4.39
CA LEU A 17 3.24 -2.70 -5.13
C LEU A 17 2.20 -3.21 -4.14
N MET A 18 1.02 -2.58 -4.15
CA MET A 18 0.01 -2.80 -3.12
C MET A 18 -1.42 -2.59 -3.63
N ASP A 19 -2.38 -3.01 -2.81
CA ASP A 19 -3.79 -2.64 -2.92
C ASP A 19 -4.30 -2.24 -1.52
N PRO A 20 -5.06 -1.12 -1.38
CA PRO A 20 -5.50 -0.63 -0.08
C PRO A 20 -6.45 -1.57 0.67
N LEU A 21 -7.18 -2.43 -0.03
CA LEU A 21 -8.07 -3.43 0.57
C LEU A 21 -7.37 -4.78 0.86
N CYS A 22 -6.09 -4.90 0.56
CA CYS A 22 -5.36 -6.14 0.80
C CYS A 22 -4.93 -6.26 2.26
N GLY A 23 -5.46 -7.26 3.00
CA GLY A 23 -5.07 -7.52 4.39
C GLY A 23 -3.58 -7.80 4.57
N TRP A 24 -2.94 -8.52 3.62
CA TRP A 24 -1.50 -8.74 3.63
C TRP A 24 -0.69 -7.44 3.44
N CYS A 25 -1.21 -6.48 2.64
CA CYS A 25 -0.62 -5.15 2.52
C CYS A 25 -0.73 -4.36 3.83
N TYR A 26 -1.85 -4.50 4.55
CA TYR A 26 -1.98 -3.94 5.89
C TYR A 26 -1.01 -4.62 6.87
N GLY A 27 -0.85 -5.94 6.79
CA GLY A 27 0.15 -6.67 7.56
C GLY A 27 1.57 -6.13 7.39
N ALA A 28 1.94 -5.75 6.16
CA ALA A 28 3.25 -5.19 5.84
C ALA A 28 3.42 -3.71 6.23
N SER A 29 2.35 -3.00 6.61
CA SER A 29 2.37 -1.54 6.82
C SER A 29 3.42 -1.06 7.81
N GLY A 30 3.68 -1.83 8.88
CA GLY A 30 4.71 -1.50 9.87
C GLY A 30 6.12 -1.49 9.28
N ALA A 31 6.45 -2.49 8.46
CA ALA A 31 7.74 -2.56 7.77
C ALA A 31 7.90 -1.42 6.74
N ILE A 32 6.86 -1.16 5.95
CA ILE A 32 6.85 -0.10 4.94
C ILE A 32 7.05 1.29 5.58
N GLN A 33 6.41 1.57 6.72
CA GLN A 33 6.60 2.83 7.44
C GLN A 33 8.02 2.99 8.00
N ARG A 34 8.62 1.91 8.50
CA ARG A 34 10.00 1.93 8.99
C ARG A 34 10.97 2.18 7.83
N LEU A 35 10.76 1.54 6.66
CA LEU A 35 11.56 1.78 5.46
C LEU A 35 11.44 3.24 4.97
N ALA A 36 10.23 3.80 4.95
CA ALA A 36 10.01 5.18 4.52
C ALA A 36 10.68 6.23 5.41
N LYS A 37 10.89 5.91 6.70
CA LYS A 37 11.58 6.78 7.66
C LYS A 37 13.10 6.58 7.67
N ALA A 38 13.59 5.50 7.10
CA ALA A 38 15.02 5.21 7.07
C ALA A 38 15.73 6.07 6.00
N GLN A 39 16.91 6.60 6.34
CA GLN A 39 17.65 7.48 5.43
C GLN A 39 18.27 6.74 4.24
N ASP A 40 18.47 5.43 4.37
CA ASP A 40 19.12 4.56 3.38
C ASP A 40 18.20 4.23 2.18
N PHE A 41 16.90 4.51 2.29
CA PHE A 41 15.90 4.08 1.32
C PHE A 41 15.07 5.24 0.76
N SER A 42 14.66 5.10 -0.49
CA SER A 42 13.60 5.88 -1.12
C SER A 42 12.51 4.90 -1.51
N ILE A 43 11.26 5.17 -1.16
CA ILE A 43 10.15 4.24 -1.45
C ILE A 43 9.05 4.95 -2.22
N GLU A 44 8.67 4.38 -3.37
CA GLU A 44 7.52 4.77 -4.18
C GLU A 44 6.39 3.77 -3.94
N LEU A 45 5.20 4.27 -3.58
CA LEU A 45 4.00 3.46 -3.44
C LEU A 45 3.26 3.42 -4.78
N ILE A 46 2.96 2.21 -5.28
CA ILE A 46 2.23 2.04 -6.55
C ILE A 46 1.06 1.08 -6.35
N PRO A 47 -0.18 1.55 -6.49
CA PRO A 47 -1.36 0.69 -6.46
C PRO A 47 -1.43 -0.18 -7.71
N VAL A 48 -1.88 -1.43 -7.56
CA VAL A 48 -2.04 -2.36 -8.69
C VAL A 48 -3.50 -2.59 -9.07
N GLY A 49 -4.46 -2.09 -8.26
CA GLY A 49 -5.89 -2.26 -8.51
C GLY A 49 -6.33 -3.73 -8.48
N LEU A 50 -5.77 -4.53 -7.56
CA LEU A 50 -6.08 -5.95 -7.48
C LEU A 50 -7.58 -6.20 -7.28
N PHE A 51 -8.22 -5.36 -6.48
CA PHE A 51 -9.64 -5.45 -6.13
C PHE A 51 -10.48 -4.35 -6.77
N SER A 52 -10.03 -3.74 -7.87
CA SER A 52 -10.80 -2.74 -8.61
C SER A 52 -11.17 -3.22 -10.01
N GLY A 53 -12.21 -2.61 -10.59
CA GLY A 53 -12.70 -2.98 -11.91
C GLY A 53 -13.12 -4.45 -11.99
N SER A 54 -12.47 -5.25 -12.84
CA SER A 54 -12.74 -6.69 -12.96
C SER A 54 -12.33 -7.50 -11.72
N GLY A 55 -11.53 -6.94 -10.82
CA GLY A 55 -11.15 -7.54 -9.55
C GLY A 55 -12.13 -7.26 -8.41
N ALA A 56 -13.05 -6.30 -8.59
CA ALA A 56 -14.09 -6.02 -7.63
C ALA A 56 -15.11 -7.16 -7.56
N ARG A 57 -15.69 -7.37 -6.37
CA ARG A 57 -16.65 -8.44 -6.16
C ARG A 57 -17.66 -8.09 -5.07
N ASN A 58 -18.81 -8.75 -5.10
CA ASN A 58 -19.77 -8.67 -4.00
C ASN A 58 -19.19 -9.36 -2.76
N MET A 59 -19.46 -8.79 -1.60
CA MET A 59 -19.17 -9.41 -0.31
C MET A 59 -20.31 -10.41 -0.02
N ASP A 60 -19.97 -11.69 -0.01
CA ASP A 60 -20.86 -12.74 0.46
C ASP A 60 -20.31 -13.38 1.75
N GLN A 61 -21.11 -14.19 2.42
CA GLN A 61 -20.75 -14.82 3.68
C GLN A 61 -19.48 -15.71 3.57
N ASN A 62 -19.32 -16.40 2.44
CA ASN A 62 -18.15 -17.28 2.23
C ASN A 62 -16.87 -16.44 2.09
N PHE A 63 -16.95 -15.36 1.31
CA PHE A 63 -15.80 -14.47 1.16
C PHE A 63 -15.50 -13.71 2.45
N ALA A 64 -16.51 -13.26 3.19
CA ALA A 64 -16.33 -12.63 4.50
C ALA A 64 -15.63 -13.56 5.49
N ALA A 65 -16.06 -14.82 5.59
CA ALA A 65 -15.43 -15.83 6.43
C ALA A 65 -13.99 -16.14 6.00
N PHE A 66 -13.74 -16.25 4.70
CA PHE A 66 -12.41 -16.45 4.14
C PHE A 66 -11.48 -15.25 4.44
N ALA A 67 -11.96 -14.01 4.23
CA ALA A 67 -11.21 -12.81 4.52
C ALA A 67 -10.87 -12.73 6.01
N TRP A 68 -11.84 -12.94 6.90
CA TRP A 68 -11.62 -12.94 8.34
C TRP A 68 -10.58 -13.98 8.78
N SER A 69 -10.66 -15.21 8.25
CA SER A 69 -9.70 -16.26 8.55
C SER A 69 -8.27 -15.88 8.14
N ASN A 70 -8.09 -15.31 6.96
CA ASN A 70 -6.79 -14.80 6.52
C ASN A 70 -6.30 -13.65 7.40
N ASP A 71 -7.18 -12.71 7.75
CA ASP A 71 -6.83 -11.54 8.55
C ASP A 71 -6.41 -11.94 9.97
N GLN A 72 -7.04 -12.96 10.57
CA GLN A 72 -6.59 -13.53 11.84
C GLN A 72 -5.20 -14.18 11.73
N ARG A 73 -4.89 -14.82 10.59
CA ARG A 73 -3.54 -15.35 10.32
C ARG A 73 -2.52 -14.22 10.20
N ILE A 74 -2.85 -13.15 9.48
CA ILE A 74 -2.00 -11.96 9.34
C ILE A 74 -1.75 -11.32 10.71
N ALA A 75 -2.79 -11.17 11.53
CA ALA A 75 -2.69 -10.64 12.89
C ALA A 75 -1.67 -11.43 13.73
N LYS A 76 -1.71 -12.77 13.67
CA LYS A 76 -0.76 -13.63 14.39
C LYS A 76 0.68 -13.48 13.94
N ILE A 77 0.89 -13.27 12.64
CA ILE A 77 2.24 -13.17 12.06
C ILE A 77 2.83 -11.77 12.29
N THR A 78 2.01 -10.71 12.15
CA THR A 78 2.50 -9.33 12.06
C THR A 78 2.23 -8.48 13.30
N GLY A 79 1.34 -8.93 14.18
CA GLY A 79 0.85 -8.15 15.32
C GLY A 79 -0.14 -7.04 14.94
N GLN A 80 -0.52 -6.90 13.66
CA GLN A 80 -1.53 -5.93 13.22
C GLN A 80 -2.92 -6.31 13.76
N LYS A 81 -3.70 -5.27 14.11
CA LYS A 81 -5.02 -5.45 14.69
C LYS A 81 -6.09 -5.54 13.60
N PHE A 82 -6.89 -6.60 13.65
CA PHE A 82 -8.13 -6.76 12.92
C PHE A 82 -9.24 -6.93 13.97
N THR A 83 -10.15 -5.95 14.05
CA THR A 83 -11.11 -5.85 15.14
C THR A 83 -12.46 -6.48 14.81
N GLU A 84 -13.27 -6.76 15.86
CA GLU A 84 -14.67 -7.16 15.67
C GLU A 84 -15.51 -6.05 14.99
N ALA A 85 -15.16 -4.76 15.21
CA ALA A 85 -15.79 -3.66 14.49
C ALA A 85 -15.60 -3.81 12.98
N TYR A 86 -14.39 -4.11 12.52
CA TYR A 86 -14.12 -4.42 11.11
C TYR A 86 -14.94 -5.62 10.62
N ARG A 87 -14.95 -6.72 11.39
CA ARG A 87 -15.70 -7.90 11.04
C ARG A 87 -17.18 -7.59 10.84
N HIS A 88 -17.82 -6.99 11.85
CA HIS A 88 -19.27 -6.78 11.84
C HIS A 88 -19.74 -5.63 10.93
N GLN A 89 -18.96 -4.54 10.86
CA GLN A 89 -19.39 -3.35 10.12
C GLN A 89 -18.95 -3.35 8.65
N VAL A 90 -17.95 -4.16 8.30
CA VAL A 90 -17.40 -4.19 6.94
C VAL A 90 -17.57 -5.56 6.29
N LEU A 91 -17.10 -6.64 6.93
CA LEU A 91 -17.15 -7.98 6.30
C LEU A 91 -18.56 -8.56 6.31
N ASP A 92 -19.27 -8.46 7.43
CA ASP A 92 -20.62 -9.03 7.60
C ASP A 92 -21.72 -8.10 7.07
N ARG A 93 -21.36 -6.93 6.50
CA ARG A 93 -22.33 -5.96 5.97
C ARG A 93 -23.01 -6.51 4.72
N PRO A 94 -24.35 -6.66 4.72
CA PRO A 94 -25.07 -7.18 3.58
C PRO A 94 -24.99 -6.22 2.38
N ASN A 95 -24.97 -6.79 1.17
CA ASN A 95 -24.93 -6.07 -0.10
C ASN A 95 -23.76 -5.09 -0.28
N SER A 96 -22.66 -5.29 0.46
CA SER A 96 -21.45 -4.49 0.29
C SER A 96 -20.62 -5.00 -0.91
N ILE A 97 -19.85 -4.09 -1.49
CA ILE A 97 -18.95 -4.40 -2.60
C ILE A 97 -17.51 -4.30 -2.07
N PHE A 98 -16.72 -5.31 -2.37
CA PHE A 98 -15.27 -5.32 -2.12
C PHE A 98 -14.59 -4.73 -3.36
N ASP A 99 -14.42 -3.40 -3.35
CA ASP A 99 -13.85 -2.62 -4.46
C ASP A 99 -12.86 -1.59 -3.93
N SER A 100 -11.61 -1.66 -4.37
CA SER A 100 -10.54 -0.75 -3.96
C SER A 100 -10.46 0.54 -4.77
N SER A 101 -11.34 0.75 -5.75
CA SER A 101 -11.28 1.88 -6.68
C SER A 101 -11.27 3.24 -5.96
N ALA A 102 -12.19 3.45 -5.01
CA ALA A 102 -12.28 4.71 -4.27
C ALA A 102 -11.03 4.97 -3.41
N ALA A 103 -10.56 3.95 -2.68
CA ALA A 103 -9.36 4.08 -1.84
C ALA A 103 -8.09 4.27 -2.68
N THR A 104 -8.01 3.64 -3.86
CA THR A 104 -6.91 3.84 -4.81
C THR A 104 -6.90 5.25 -5.38
N LEU A 105 -8.10 5.79 -5.71
CA LEU A 105 -8.26 7.18 -6.16
C LEU A 105 -7.87 8.18 -5.06
N ALA A 106 -8.25 7.90 -3.81
CA ALA A 106 -7.85 8.72 -2.65
C ALA A 106 -6.33 8.80 -2.48
N LEU A 107 -5.62 7.67 -2.58
CA LEU A 107 -4.16 7.64 -2.54
C LEU A 107 -3.54 8.40 -3.71
N THR A 108 -4.14 8.34 -4.89
CA THR A 108 -3.68 9.13 -6.05
C THR A 108 -3.90 10.62 -5.83
N ALA A 109 -5.01 11.04 -5.20
CA ALA A 109 -5.22 12.44 -4.82
C ALA A 109 -4.14 12.92 -3.84
N VAL A 110 -3.77 12.09 -2.85
CA VAL A 110 -2.66 12.39 -1.94
C VAL A 110 -1.32 12.46 -2.69
N PHE A 111 -1.03 11.50 -3.57
CA PHE A 111 0.20 11.50 -4.38
C PHE A 111 0.36 12.80 -5.16
N LEU A 112 -0.72 13.32 -5.77
CA LEU A 112 -0.69 14.54 -6.58
C LEU A 112 -0.59 15.84 -5.78
N THR A 113 -0.93 15.80 -4.48
CA THR A 113 -0.92 17.00 -3.62
C THR A 113 0.20 16.97 -2.59
N SER A 114 0.54 15.79 -2.06
CA SER A 114 1.59 15.61 -1.05
C SER A 114 2.16 14.19 -1.10
N VAL A 115 3.05 13.93 -2.05
CA VAL A 115 3.64 12.58 -2.25
C VAL A 115 4.29 12.03 -0.97
N VAL A 116 4.87 12.88 -0.14
CA VAL A 116 5.52 12.48 1.13
C VAL A 116 4.53 11.96 2.17
N ALA A 117 3.26 12.32 2.06
CA ALA A 117 2.20 11.89 2.97
C ALA A 117 1.53 10.56 2.53
N GLU A 118 1.83 10.05 1.34
CA GLU A 118 1.07 8.94 0.75
C GLU A 118 1.14 7.64 1.58
N ILE A 119 2.31 7.29 2.11
CA ILE A 119 2.48 6.08 2.93
C ILE A 119 1.72 6.21 4.27
N GLU A 120 1.72 7.39 4.87
CA GLU A 120 0.94 7.63 6.09
C GLU A 120 -0.56 7.65 5.79
N ALA A 121 -0.98 8.23 4.66
CA ALA A 121 -2.39 8.19 4.22
C ALA A 121 -2.86 6.74 3.99
N LEU A 122 -2.05 5.89 3.33
CA LEU A 122 -2.37 4.46 3.20
C LEU A 122 -2.59 3.80 4.55
N LYS A 123 -1.70 4.04 5.53
CA LYS A 123 -1.86 3.50 6.88
C LYS A 123 -3.16 3.94 7.53
N LEU A 124 -3.50 5.22 7.46
CA LEU A 124 -4.73 5.76 8.05
C LEU A 124 -5.98 5.17 7.40
N ILE A 125 -6.00 5.04 6.07
CA ILE A 125 -7.07 4.40 5.32
C ILE A 125 -7.22 2.94 5.74
N GLN A 126 -6.13 2.19 5.84
CA GLN A 126 -6.15 0.80 6.28
C GLN A 126 -6.58 0.65 7.75
N GLN A 127 -6.11 1.52 8.65
CA GLN A 127 -6.55 1.52 10.04
C GLN A 127 -8.05 1.86 10.17
N ALA A 128 -8.55 2.80 9.36
CA ALA A 128 -9.98 3.11 9.31
C ALA A 128 -10.80 1.85 8.99
N ARG A 129 -10.36 1.04 8.03
CA ARG A 129 -11.03 -0.22 7.69
C ARG A 129 -10.83 -1.30 8.77
N TYR A 130 -9.59 -1.69 9.02
CA TYR A 130 -9.27 -2.90 9.78
C TYR A 130 -9.38 -2.74 11.30
N VAL A 131 -9.31 -1.51 11.80
CA VAL A 131 -9.40 -1.21 13.23
C VAL A 131 -10.69 -0.52 13.60
N LEU A 132 -11.09 0.51 12.84
CA LEU A 132 -12.27 1.31 13.16
C LEU A 132 -13.58 0.76 12.53
N GLY A 133 -13.48 -0.19 11.60
CA GLY A 133 -14.64 -0.76 10.91
C GLY A 133 -15.32 0.21 9.95
N LEU A 134 -14.59 1.21 9.43
CA LEU A 134 -15.14 2.15 8.46
C LEU A 134 -15.13 1.56 7.05
N ASP A 135 -16.14 1.91 6.27
CA ASP A 135 -16.23 1.54 4.87
C ASP A 135 -15.35 2.45 4.01
N ILE A 136 -14.16 1.98 3.62
CA ILE A 136 -13.26 2.70 2.73
C ILE A 136 -13.54 2.46 1.23
N THR A 137 -14.64 1.82 0.89
CA THR A 137 -15.17 1.80 -0.48
C THR A 137 -16.08 3.00 -0.74
N ASP A 138 -16.51 3.69 0.33
CA ASP A 138 -17.28 4.92 0.27
C ASP A 138 -16.37 6.15 0.20
N THR A 139 -16.57 6.98 -0.82
CA THR A 139 -15.78 8.21 -1.04
C THR A 139 -15.93 9.22 0.11
N ASN A 140 -17.12 9.35 0.72
CA ASN A 140 -17.32 10.29 1.82
C ASN A 140 -16.49 9.89 3.06
N SER A 141 -16.44 8.61 3.38
CA SER A 141 -15.60 8.08 4.45
C SER A 141 -14.11 8.39 4.21
N LEU A 142 -13.64 8.25 2.97
CA LEU A 142 -12.26 8.58 2.60
C LEU A 142 -11.96 10.07 2.70
N VAL A 143 -12.89 10.92 2.24
CA VAL A 143 -12.79 12.39 2.37
C VAL A 143 -12.67 12.80 3.84
N GLU A 144 -13.47 12.21 4.74
CA GLU A 144 -13.35 12.46 6.17
C GLU A 144 -12.00 12.01 6.75
N ILE A 145 -11.51 10.84 6.35
CA ILE A 145 -10.22 10.32 6.80
C ILE A 145 -9.10 11.29 6.39
N LEU A 146 -9.10 11.72 5.13
CA LEU A 146 -8.09 12.66 4.61
C LEU A 146 -8.16 14.03 5.31
N ASN A 147 -9.37 14.58 5.53
CA ASN A 147 -9.55 15.83 6.25
C ASN A 147 -9.05 15.75 7.70
N LYS A 148 -9.36 14.66 8.43
CA LYS A 148 -8.87 14.42 9.79
C LYS A 148 -7.34 14.29 9.84
N ALA A 149 -6.72 13.83 8.74
CA ALA A 149 -5.27 13.78 8.59
C ALA A 149 -4.62 15.10 8.18
N GLY A 150 -5.40 16.17 7.97
CA GLY A 150 -4.89 17.46 7.49
C GLY A 150 -4.59 17.49 5.98
N LEU A 151 -4.99 16.46 5.23
CA LEU A 151 -4.79 16.35 3.78
C LEU A 151 -5.98 16.95 3.01
N VAL A 152 -6.29 18.22 3.33
CA VAL A 152 -7.51 18.92 2.88
C VAL A 152 -7.56 19.04 1.37
N GLU A 153 -6.45 19.38 0.71
CA GLU A 153 -6.39 19.50 -0.76
C GLU A 153 -6.68 18.16 -1.45
N ALA A 154 -6.12 17.06 -0.93
CA ALA A 154 -6.40 15.72 -1.43
C ALA A 154 -7.87 15.32 -1.22
N ALA A 155 -8.45 15.68 -0.06
CA ALA A 155 -9.84 15.42 0.25
C ALA A 155 -10.80 16.17 -0.70
N GLU A 156 -10.54 17.46 -0.96
CA GLU A 156 -11.34 18.25 -1.91
C GLU A 156 -11.22 17.71 -3.34
N ARG A 157 -10.01 17.32 -3.74
CA ARG A 157 -9.79 16.73 -5.05
C ARG A 157 -10.45 15.37 -5.21
N LEU A 158 -10.50 14.56 -4.15
CA LEU A 158 -11.23 13.29 -4.14
C LEU A 158 -12.75 13.48 -4.19
N LYS A 159 -13.26 14.50 -3.49
CA LYS A 159 -14.70 14.82 -3.47
C LYS A 159 -15.24 15.24 -4.84
N ASN A 160 -14.40 15.95 -5.61
CA ASN A 160 -14.74 16.45 -6.94
C ASN A 160 -13.65 16.04 -7.95
N PRO A 161 -13.57 14.75 -8.32
CA PRO A 161 -12.47 14.24 -9.13
C PRO A 161 -12.49 14.83 -10.54
N ASP A 162 -11.42 15.52 -10.89
CA ASP A 162 -11.18 16.02 -12.23
C ASP A 162 -10.59 14.93 -13.16
N GLN A 163 -10.59 15.20 -14.46
CA GLN A 163 -10.04 14.26 -15.44
C GLN A 163 -8.53 14.01 -15.22
N ALA A 164 -7.80 14.98 -14.67
CA ALA A 164 -6.38 14.82 -14.37
C ALA A 164 -6.14 13.80 -13.26
N LEU A 165 -6.96 13.82 -12.19
CA LEU A 165 -6.91 12.81 -11.12
C LEU A 165 -7.26 11.41 -11.66
N ILE A 166 -8.33 11.32 -12.47
CA ILE A 166 -8.78 10.03 -13.06
C ILE A 166 -7.66 9.45 -13.94
N ASN A 167 -7.08 10.26 -14.84
CA ASN A 167 -6.02 9.84 -15.73
C ASN A 167 -4.75 9.43 -14.95
N ALA A 168 -4.36 10.20 -13.94
CA ALA A 168 -3.22 9.87 -13.09
C ALA A 168 -3.43 8.55 -12.35
N ASN A 169 -4.64 8.32 -11.82
CA ASN A 169 -4.98 7.06 -11.15
C ASN A 169 -4.89 5.87 -12.11
N GLN A 170 -5.45 5.99 -13.31
CA GLN A 170 -5.37 4.96 -14.34
C GLN A 170 -3.91 4.67 -14.74
N ALA A 171 -3.10 5.71 -14.92
CA ALA A 171 -1.69 5.57 -15.26
C ALA A 171 -0.90 4.85 -14.15
N ARG A 172 -1.15 5.19 -12.88
CA ARG A 172 -0.50 4.54 -11.73
C ARG A 172 -0.87 3.06 -11.60
N VAL A 173 -2.14 2.72 -11.73
CA VAL A 173 -2.61 1.32 -11.70
C VAL A 173 -2.02 0.54 -12.87
N THR A 174 -2.02 1.10 -14.07
CA THR A 174 -1.41 0.49 -15.25
C THR A 174 0.09 0.25 -15.04
N LYS A 175 0.83 1.25 -14.51
CA LYS A 175 2.25 1.11 -14.13
C LYS A 175 2.45 -0.03 -13.14
N GLY A 176 1.60 -0.11 -12.10
CA GLY A 176 1.66 -1.19 -11.09
C GLY A 176 1.47 -2.58 -11.70
N GLN A 177 0.48 -2.74 -12.57
CA GLN A 177 0.22 -4.00 -13.28
C GLN A 177 1.36 -4.39 -14.22
N HIS A 178 1.98 -3.43 -14.90
CA HIS A 178 3.17 -3.67 -15.72
C HIS A 178 4.35 -4.14 -14.88
N LEU A 179 4.61 -3.48 -13.75
CA LEU A 179 5.68 -3.87 -12.83
C LEU A 179 5.45 -5.26 -12.23
N MET A 180 4.21 -5.59 -11.82
CA MET A 180 3.87 -6.94 -11.36
C MET A 180 4.28 -8.00 -12.38
N ARG A 181 3.97 -7.78 -13.66
CA ARG A 181 4.37 -8.70 -14.75
C ARG A 181 5.88 -8.74 -14.95
N ALA A 182 6.53 -7.59 -14.98
CA ALA A 182 7.98 -7.49 -15.21
C ALA A 182 8.81 -8.23 -14.15
N VAL A 183 8.37 -8.19 -12.89
CA VAL A 183 9.06 -8.89 -11.79
C VAL A 183 8.45 -10.25 -11.46
N HIS A 184 7.54 -10.78 -12.30
CA HIS A 184 6.83 -12.05 -12.09
C HIS A 184 6.16 -12.19 -10.71
N ALA A 185 5.68 -11.07 -10.15
CA ALA A 185 4.99 -11.07 -8.88
C ALA A 185 3.63 -11.77 -8.97
N ARG A 186 3.32 -12.63 -8.00
CA ARG A 186 2.09 -13.45 -7.98
C ARG A 186 0.94 -12.79 -7.20
N GLY A 187 1.19 -11.65 -6.57
CA GLY A 187 0.21 -10.93 -5.76
C GLY A 187 0.84 -9.76 -5.03
N VAL A 188 0.05 -9.13 -4.18
CA VAL A 188 0.49 -8.03 -3.30
C VAL A 188 0.39 -8.47 -1.84
N PRO A 189 1.21 -7.91 -0.92
CA PRO A 189 2.25 -6.90 -1.15
C PRO A 189 3.46 -7.47 -1.87
N THR A 190 4.07 -6.68 -2.75
CA THR A 190 5.38 -6.97 -3.34
C THR A 190 6.28 -5.75 -3.17
N LEU A 191 7.47 -5.94 -2.63
CA LEU A 191 8.50 -4.92 -2.57
C LEU A 191 9.54 -5.21 -3.65
N VAL A 192 9.80 -4.23 -4.50
CA VAL A 192 10.81 -4.33 -5.57
C VAL A 192 11.97 -3.42 -5.20
N VAL A 193 13.16 -3.98 -5.18
CA VAL A 193 14.42 -3.22 -5.09
C VAL A 193 14.85 -2.89 -6.50
N THR A 194 15.15 -1.62 -6.76
CA THR A 194 15.62 -1.18 -8.07
C THR A 194 17.04 -0.63 -7.97
N LYS A 195 17.89 -1.02 -8.90
CA LYS A 195 19.21 -0.47 -9.10
C LYS A 195 19.49 -0.39 -10.60
N ASP A 196 19.80 0.80 -11.07
CA ASP A 196 19.99 1.07 -12.50
C ASP A 196 18.76 0.61 -13.32
N LEU A 197 18.91 -0.39 -14.18
CA LEU A 197 17.85 -0.98 -14.98
C LEU A 197 17.34 -2.33 -14.41
N GLU A 198 17.92 -2.80 -13.30
CA GLU A 198 17.53 -4.08 -12.71
C GLU A 198 16.44 -3.91 -11.65
N MET A 199 15.55 -4.88 -11.58
CA MET A 199 14.44 -4.94 -10.63
C MET A 199 14.36 -6.32 -9.99
N HIS A 200 14.39 -6.36 -8.66
CA HIS A 200 14.33 -7.60 -7.88
C HIS A 200 13.15 -7.57 -6.92
N ALA A 201 12.16 -8.45 -7.14
CA ALA A 201 11.06 -8.60 -6.21
C ALA A 201 11.52 -9.39 -4.98
N LEU A 202 11.23 -8.87 -3.79
CA LEU A 202 11.42 -9.60 -2.54
C LEU A 202 10.22 -10.52 -2.26
N ALA A 203 10.47 -11.64 -1.59
CA ALA A 203 9.40 -12.51 -1.14
C ALA A 203 8.51 -11.80 -0.12
N THR A 204 7.19 -12.06 -0.17
CA THR A 204 6.23 -11.49 0.81
C THR A 204 6.61 -11.83 2.24
N GLY A 205 7.22 -13.01 2.49
CA GLY A 205 7.72 -13.41 3.80
C GLY A 205 8.79 -12.47 4.37
N ASP A 206 9.62 -11.86 3.53
CA ASP A 206 10.62 -10.89 3.98
C ASP A 206 9.97 -9.61 4.53
N LEU A 207 8.86 -9.17 3.90
CA LEU A 207 8.10 -7.99 4.36
C LEU A 207 7.37 -8.21 5.69
N LEU A 208 7.03 -9.46 6.00
CA LEU A 208 6.27 -9.83 7.19
C LEU A 208 7.16 -10.36 8.32
N GLY A 209 8.46 -10.51 8.04
CA GLY A 209 9.47 -10.97 8.99
C GLY A 209 10.08 -9.85 9.83
N SER A 210 11.29 -10.10 10.36
CA SER A 210 12.01 -9.07 11.11
C SER A 210 12.51 -7.96 10.20
N PHE A 211 12.46 -6.73 10.68
CA PHE A 211 12.91 -5.56 9.92
C PHE A 211 14.42 -5.60 9.63
N GLU A 212 15.19 -6.17 10.53
CA GLU A 212 16.63 -6.36 10.40
C GLU A 212 16.94 -7.28 9.21
N ASN A 213 16.23 -8.41 9.10
CA ASN A 213 16.37 -9.34 7.97
C ASN A 213 15.92 -8.69 6.65
N LEU A 214 14.80 -7.95 6.68
CA LEU A 214 14.30 -7.21 5.51
C LEU A 214 15.35 -6.23 4.99
N THR A 215 15.91 -5.38 5.88
CA THR A 215 16.92 -4.39 5.48
C THR A 215 18.21 -5.04 5.00
N ALA A 216 18.63 -6.15 5.62
CA ALA A 216 19.80 -6.92 5.17
C ALA A 216 19.57 -7.51 3.77
N THR A 217 18.37 -8.03 3.51
CA THR A 217 18.00 -8.57 2.18
C THR A 217 17.97 -7.47 1.11
N ILE A 218 17.38 -6.30 1.41
CA ILE A 218 17.38 -5.14 0.51
C ILE A 218 18.83 -4.72 0.18
N LYS A 219 19.67 -4.54 1.20
CA LYS A 219 21.07 -4.12 1.02
C LYS A 219 21.85 -5.14 0.19
N ARG A 220 21.65 -6.43 0.40
CA ARG A 220 22.31 -7.48 -0.38
C ARG A 220 21.87 -7.45 -1.85
N GLN A 221 20.58 -7.32 -2.13
CA GLN A 221 20.08 -7.18 -3.51
C GLN A 221 20.64 -5.92 -4.18
N PHE A 222 20.67 -4.80 -3.46
CA PHE A 222 21.20 -3.54 -3.97
C PHE A 222 22.71 -3.58 -4.21
N LEU A 223 23.49 -4.32 -3.41
CA LEU A 223 24.95 -4.42 -3.56
C LEU A 223 25.38 -5.44 -4.61
N ASN A 224 24.60 -6.52 -4.80
CA ASN A 224 24.96 -7.64 -5.69
C ASN A 224 24.46 -7.47 -7.13
N SER A 225 23.76 -6.38 -7.46
CA SER A 225 23.42 -6.03 -8.85
C SER A 225 24.67 -5.46 -9.53
N HIS A 226 25.40 -6.31 -10.23
CA HIS A 226 26.57 -5.98 -11.06
C HIS A 226 26.37 -6.50 -12.47
#